data_51ede6ea42f507275d21c4a9df1aa1e7
#
_entry.id   51ede6ea42f507275d21c4a9df1aa1e7
#
_cell.length_a   1.000
_cell.length_b   1.000
_cell.length_c   1.000
_cell.angle_alpha   90.00
_cell.angle_beta   90.00
_cell.angle_gamma   90.00
#
_symmetry.space_group_name_H-M   'P 1'
#
loop_
_entity.id
_entity.type
_entity.pdbx_description
1 polymer ?
#
loop_
_entity_poly.entity_id
_entity_poly.type
_entity_poly.pdbx_seq_one_letter_code
_entity_poly.pdbx_strand_id
1 'polypeptide(L)'
;MGSYSRALTTPDVNIAQTRKDRFKTGFVLNLEQALDEDLGVFARFSYNDGSNQIMSFTDIDRSGLLGIRFKGGNWGRPSDTIGVAGVVNALSRREAAFIGAGGLGILIGDGKLNYATENIIETYYRYQLADPVAVTFDYQLVVNPAYNQARGPVSVFSGRLHFEF
;
A
#
# COMPACT_ATOMS: atom_id res chain seq x y z
N MET A 1 9.35 -24.21 7.82
CA MET A 1 9.90 -22.95 8.39
C MET A 1 10.25 -22.03 7.21
N GLY A 2 9.71 -20.81 7.19
CA GLY A 2 9.91 -19.83 6.12
C GLY A 2 11.31 -19.17 6.15
N SER A 3 11.64 -18.36 5.13
CA SER A 3 12.95 -17.68 5.03
C SER A 3 13.21 -16.72 6.19
N TYR A 4 12.22 -15.96 6.60
CA TYR A 4 12.33 -15.04 7.73
C TYR A 4 12.65 -15.74 9.06
N SER A 5 11.90 -16.80 9.38
CA SER A 5 12.15 -17.56 10.61
C SER A 5 13.53 -18.23 10.67
N ARG A 6 14.09 -18.60 9.50
CA ARG A 6 15.45 -19.15 9.43
C ARG A 6 16.51 -18.05 9.50
N ALA A 7 16.26 -16.89 8.91
CA ALA A 7 17.18 -15.76 9.01
C ALA A 7 17.41 -15.33 10.46
N LEU A 8 16.37 -15.38 11.29
CA LEU A 8 16.48 -15.11 12.74
C LEU A 8 17.43 -16.07 13.51
N THR A 9 17.78 -17.21 12.92
CA THR A 9 18.73 -18.17 13.52
C THR A 9 20.15 -18.02 12.98
N THR A 10 20.40 -17.10 12.03
CA THR A 10 21.74 -16.76 11.56
C THR A 10 22.37 -15.70 12.44
N PRO A 11 23.72 -15.73 12.64
CA PRO A 11 24.39 -14.78 13.55
C PRO A 11 24.20 -13.30 13.18
N ASP A 12 24.06 -13.01 11.89
CA ASP A 12 23.94 -11.67 11.30
C ASP A 12 22.50 -11.34 10.82
N VAL A 13 21.52 -12.17 11.17
CA VAL A 13 20.10 -12.04 10.73
C VAL A 13 20.00 -11.85 9.21
N ASN A 14 20.79 -12.62 8.45
CA ASN A 14 20.92 -12.45 7.01
C ASN A 14 19.98 -13.35 6.22
N ILE A 15 18.99 -12.74 5.55
CA ILE A 15 17.99 -13.49 4.76
C ILE A 15 18.58 -14.08 3.48
N ALA A 16 19.66 -13.49 2.93
CA ALA A 16 20.29 -14.01 1.71
C ALA A 16 20.82 -15.42 1.88
N GLN A 17 21.25 -15.80 3.08
CA GLN A 17 21.72 -17.16 3.40
C GLN A 17 20.59 -18.17 3.52
N THR A 18 19.35 -17.72 3.65
CA THR A 18 18.19 -18.59 3.91
C THR A 18 17.16 -18.59 2.79
N ARG A 19 17.39 -17.80 1.75
CA ARG A 19 16.56 -17.80 0.54
C ARG A 19 16.59 -19.15 -0.13
N LYS A 20 15.42 -19.64 -0.54
CA LYS A 20 15.23 -20.81 -1.39
C LYS A 20 13.96 -20.57 -2.21
N ASP A 21 13.89 -21.16 -3.38
CA ASP A 21 12.67 -21.18 -4.18
C ASP A 21 11.52 -21.75 -3.37
N ARG A 22 10.48 -20.96 -3.17
CA ARG A 22 9.31 -21.30 -2.37
C ARG A 22 8.08 -20.61 -2.92
N PHE A 23 6.94 -21.24 -2.72
CA PHE A 23 5.66 -20.59 -2.96
C PHE A 23 5.35 -19.61 -1.82
N LYS A 24 4.84 -18.44 -2.18
CA LYS A 24 4.18 -17.51 -1.28
C LYS A 24 2.71 -17.49 -1.69
N THR A 25 1.84 -17.98 -0.83
CA THR A 25 0.40 -18.06 -1.10
C THR A 25 -0.33 -16.88 -0.51
N GLY A 26 -1.35 -16.44 -1.20
CA GLY A 26 -2.18 -15.32 -0.75
C GLY A 26 -3.45 -15.21 -1.58
N PHE A 27 -4.30 -14.27 -1.19
CA PHE A 27 -5.50 -13.92 -1.94
C PHE A 27 -5.72 -12.40 -1.91
N VAL A 28 -6.47 -11.93 -2.92
CA VAL A 28 -6.93 -10.56 -3.03
C VAL A 28 -8.41 -10.58 -3.30
N LEU A 29 -9.16 -9.76 -2.56
CA LEU A 29 -10.58 -9.49 -2.81
C LEU A 29 -10.71 -8.02 -3.19
N ASN A 30 -11.35 -7.76 -4.35
CA ASN A 30 -11.70 -6.43 -4.79
C ASN A 30 -13.21 -6.32 -4.87
N LEU A 31 -13.75 -5.25 -4.33
CA LEU A 31 -15.17 -4.91 -4.35
C LEU A 31 -15.31 -3.49 -4.88
N GLU A 32 -16.24 -3.29 -5.80
CA GLU A 32 -16.61 -1.97 -6.30
C GLU A 32 -18.12 -1.94 -6.51
N GLN A 33 -18.77 -0.89 -6.01
CA GLN A 33 -20.22 -0.72 -6.10
C GLN A 33 -20.54 0.74 -6.39
N ALA A 34 -21.29 0.99 -7.47
CA ALA A 34 -22.00 2.24 -7.66
C ALA A 34 -23.22 2.26 -6.72
N LEU A 35 -23.36 3.30 -5.92
CA LEU A 35 -24.50 3.51 -5.04
C LEU A 35 -25.58 4.32 -5.74
N ASP A 36 -25.16 5.29 -6.56
CA ASP A 36 -25.99 6.05 -7.48
C ASP A 36 -25.18 6.47 -8.73
N GLU A 37 -25.67 7.42 -9.53
CA GLU A 37 -25.02 7.88 -10.76
C GLU A 37 -23.68 8.59 -10.49
N ASP A 38 -23.56 9.25 -9.34
CA ASP A 38 -22.43 10.09 -8.98
C ASP A 38 -21.55 9.51 -7.86
N LEU A 39 -22.09 8.58 -7.05
CA LEU A 39 -21.42 8.02 -5.87
C LEU A 39 -21.04 6.55 -6.08
N GLY A 40 -19.77 6.22 -5.87
CA GLY A 40 -19.28 4.85 -5.82
C GLY A 40 -18.44 4.59 -4.58
N VAL A 41 -18.47 3.35 -4.13
CA VAL A 41 -17.60 2.84 -3.05
C VAL A 41 -16.73 1.73 -3.59
N PHE A 42 -15.53 1.62 -3.06
CA PHE A 42 -14.61 0.54 -3.41
C PHE A 42 -13.83 0.06 -2.20
N ALA A 43 -13.54 -1.23 -2.17
CA ALA A 43 -12.75 -1.84 -1.12
C ALA A 43 -11.80 -2.89 -1.72
N ARG A 44 -10.65 -3.05 -1.08
CA ARG A 44 -9.69 -4.10 -1.42
C ARG A 44 -9.12 -4.69 -0.15
N PHE A 45 -9.06 -6.00 -0.12
CA PHE A 45 -8.35 -6.75 0.92
C PHE A 45 -7.32 -7.65 0.28
N SER A 46 -6.14 -7.70 0.83
CA SER A 46 -5.12 -8.65 0.45
C SER A 46 -4.49 -9.30 1.66
N TYR A 47 -4.14 -10.56 1.51
CA TYR A 47 -3.47 -11.35 2.52
C TYR A 47 -2.50 -12.33 1.85
N ASN A 48 -1.32 -12.44 2.42
CA ASN A 48 -0.39 -13.52 2.12
C ASN A 48 0.20 -14.11 3.41
N ASP A 49 0.83 -15.27 3.32
CA ASP A 49 1.32 -15.99 4.48
C ASP A 49 2.49 -15.32 5.22
N GLY A 50 3.16 -14.35 4.57
CA GLY A 50 4.25 -13.58 5.14
C GLY A 50 5.42 -14.42 5.67
N SER A 51 5.63 -15.62 5.13
CA SER A 51 6.64 -16.57 5.62
C SER A 51 7.98 -16.41 4.92
N ASN A 52 7.95 -15.93 3.68
CA ASN A 52 9.09 -15.85 2.78
C ASN A 52 9.21 -14.45 2.22
N GLN A 53 10.45 -13.99 2.02
CA GLN A 53 10.72 -12.73 1.36
C GLN A 53 10.20 -12.76 -0.09
N ILE A 54 9.58 -11.69 -0.52
CA ILE A 54 9.24 -11.47 -1.92
C ILE A 54 10.48 -11.05 -2.70
N MET A 55 10.58 -11.40 -3.96
CA MET A 55 11.78 -11.06 -4.77
C MET A 55 11.74 -9.65 -5.36
N SER A 56 10.56 -9.04 -5.40
CA SER A 56 10.34 -7.71 -5.96
C SER A 56 9.11 -7.08 -5.34
N PHE A 57 9.00 -5.75 -5.47
CA PHE A 57 7.90 -4.94 -4.97
C PHE A 57 7.85 -4.75 -3.45
N THR A 58 6.76 -4.18 -2.99
CA THR A 58 6.56 -3.78 -1.60
C THR A 58 6.38 -4.96 -0.66
N ASP A 59 6.99 -4.88 0.50
CA ASP A 59 6.79 -5.83 1.59
C ASP A 59 5.44 -5.51 2.27
N ILE A 60 4.35 -6.04 1.72
CA ILE A 60 3.00 -5.95 2.27
C ILE A 60 2.45 -7.36 2.41
N ASP A 61 2.24 -7.83 3.63
CA ASP A 61 1.66 -9.15 3.88
C ASP A 61 0.14 -9.09 4.04
N ARG A 62 -0.37 -7.98 4.51
CA ARG A 62 -1.80 -7.74 4.69
C ARG A 62 -2.12 -6.30 4.34
N SER A 63 -3.19 -6.09 3.61
CA SER A 63 -3.68 -4.75 3.30
C SER A 63 -5.20 -4.72 3.34
N GLY A 64 -5.74 -3.65 3.89
CA GLY A 64 -7.15 -3.28 3.80
C GLY A 64 -7.25 -1.88 3.26
N LEU A 65 -8.07 -1.69 2.23
CA LEU A 65 -8.37 -0.41 1.62
C LEU A 65 -9.88 -0.23 1.55
N LEU A 66 -10.36 0.95 1.90
CA LEU A 66 -11.74 1.38 1.70
C LEU A 66 -11.72 2.80 1.15
N GLY A 67 -12.52 3.06 0.13
CA GLY A 67 -12.62 4.38 -0.46
C GLY A 67 -13.99 4.67 -1.05
N ILE A 68 -14.19 5.95 -1.31
CA ILE A 68 -15.37 6.51 -1.96
C ILE A 68 -14.93 7.39 -3.12
N ARG A 69 -15.74 7.47 -4.15
CA ARG A 69 -15.57 8.38 -5.27
C ARG A 69 -16.87 9.10 -5.57
N PHE A 70 -16.77 10.38 -5.91
CA PHE A 70 -17.87 11.23 -6.34
C PHE A 70 -17.59 11.76 -7.73
N LYS A 71 -18.55 11.65 -8.64
CA LYS A 71 -18.54 12.38 -9.91
C LYS A 71 -19.04 13.80 -9.71
N GLY A 72 -18.61 14.68 -10.58
CA GLY A 72 -18.85 16.12 -10.46
C GLY A 72 -20.23 16.63 -10.91
N GLY A 73 -21.22 15.76 -11.05
CA GLY A 73 -22.59 16.15 -11.40
C GLY A 73 -23.14 17.24 -10.48
N ASN A 74 -22.95 17.08 -9.17
CA ASN A 74 -23.45 18.00 -8.15
C ASN A 74 -22.79 19.40 -8.12
N TRP A 75 -21.63 19.58 -8.77
CA TRP A 75 -20.96 20.89 -8.87
C TRP A 75 -20.74 21.35 -10.32
N GLY A 76 -21.56 20.84 -11.24
CA GLY A 76 -21.60 21.28 -12.64
C GLY A 76 -20.42 20.81 -13.50
N ARG A 77 -19.70 19.77 -13.06
CA ARG A 77 -18.55 19.18 -13.78
C ARG A 77 -18.66 17.65 -13.85
N PRO A 78 -19.62 17.11 -14.59
CA PRO A 78 -19.97 15.68 -14.56
C PRO A 78 -18.82 14.74 -14.99
N SER A 79 -17.83 15.26 -15.73
CA SER A 79 -16.64 14.51 -16.13
C SER A 79 -15.49 14.52 -15.11
N ASP A 80 -15.60 15.34 -14.07
CA ASP A 80 -14.61 15.36 -12.99
C ASP A 80 -14.90 14.28 -11.94
N THR A 81 -13.87 13.94 -11.14
CA THR A 81 -14.03 12.97 -10.07
C THR A 81 -13.18 13.35 -8.86
N ILE A 82 -13.77 13.27 -7.68
CA ILE A 82 -13.07 13.32 -6.40
C ILE A 82 -13.06 11.90 -5.82
N GLY A 83 -11.92 11.48 -5.29
CA GLY A 83 -11.82 10.24 -4.52
C GLY A 83 -11.13 10.46 -3.19
N VAL A 84 -11.57 9.69 -2.19
CA VAL A 84 -10.94 9.61 -0.87
C VAL A 84 -10.84 8.14 -0.49
N ALA A 85 -9.66 7.72 -0.02
CA ALA A 85 -9.43 6.35 0.43
C ALA A 85 -8.57 6.31 1.68
N GLY A 86 -8.85 5.34 2.54
CA GLY A 86 -7.99 4.95 3.65
C GLY A 86 -7.39 3.57 3.39
N VAL A 87 -6.10 3.41 3.68
CA VAL A 87 -5.36 2.15 3.53
C VAL A 87 -4.67 1.81 4.83
N VAL A 88 -4.72 0.55 5.22
CA VAL A 88 -3.94 0.01 6.34
C VAL A 88 -3.11 -1.16 5.81
N ASN A 89 -1.79 -1.03 5.87
CA ASN A 89 -0.84 -2.06 5.49
C ASN A 89 -0.17 -2.65 6.73
N ALA A 90 0.11 -3.95 6.70
CA ALA A 90 0.75 -4.65 7.80
C ALA A 90 1.72 -5.73 7.31
N LEU A 91 2.79 -5.93 8.06
CA LEU A 91 3.68 -7.07 7.94
C LEU A 91 3.12 -8.29 8.69
N SER A 92 3.58 -9.47 8.32
CA SER A 92 3.43 -10.66 9.13
C SER A 92 4.26 -10.55 10.43
N ARG A 93 3.89 -11.30 11.46
CA ARG A 93 4.68 -11.36 12.69
C ARG A 93 6.11 -11.83 12.45
N ARG A 94 6.33 -12.70 11.44
CA ARG A 94 7.65 -13.26 11.11
C ARG A 94 8.53 -12.23 10.44
N GLU A 95 7.99 -11.47 9.51
CA GLU A 95 8.70 -10.39 8.84
C GLU A 95 8.99 -9.24 9.79
N ALA A 96 8.02 -8.80 10.57
CA ALA A 96 8.21 -7.76 11.59
C ALA A 96 9.29 -8.17 12.62
N ALA A 97 9.32 -9.43 13.07
CA ALA A 97 10.37 -9.94 13.94
C ALA A 97 11.74 -9.96 13.27
N PHE A 98 11.82 -10.34 12.00
CA PHE A 98 13.05 -10.35 11.22
C PHE A 98 13.63 -8.93 11.07
N ILE A 99 12.82 -7.95 10.65
CA ILE A 99 13.24 -6.55 10.51
C ILE A 99 13.57 -5.95 11.89
N GLY A 100 12.78 -6.26 12.92
CA GLY A 100 13.01 -5.81 14.30
C GLY A 100 14.30 -6.34 14.92
N ALA A 101 14.77 -7.51 14.47
CA ALA A 101 16.07 -8.07 14.87
C ALA A 101 17.27 -7.50 14.07
N GLY A 102 17.05 -6.51 13.21
CA GLY A 102 18.10 -5.87 12.40
C GLY A 102 18.18 -6.42 10.97
N GLY A 103 17.27 -7.31 10.57
CA GLY A 103 17.19 -7.82 9.21
C GLY A 103 16.85 -6.72 8.20
N LEU A 104 17.36 -6.87 6.98
CA LEU A 104 17.10 -5.95 5.88
C LEU A 104 16.20 -6.62 4.84
N GLY A 105 15.05 -6.00 4.55
CA GLY A 105 14.18 -6.35 3.43
C GLY A 105 14.72 -5.80 2.11
N ILE A 106 13.93 -5.93 1.04
CA ILE A 106 14.32 -5.39 -0.28
C ILE A 106 14.18 -3.86 -0.30
N LEU A 107 13.10 -3.33 0.25
CA LEU A 107 12.78 -1.90 0.27
C LEU A 107 12.74 -1.30 1.68
N ILE A 108 12.54 -2.12 2.69
CA ILE A 108 12.37 -1.69 4.07
C ILE A 108 13.39 -2.36 4.98
N GLY A 109 13.70 -1.70 6.09
CA GLY A 109 14.65 -2.15 7.11
C GLY A 109 15.87 -1.25 7.15
N ASP A 110 16.18 -0.74 8.35
CA ASP A 110 17.32 0.13 8.65
C ASP A 110 18.04 -0.29 9.93
N GLY A 111 17.85 -1.55 10.33
CA GLY A 111 18.44 -2.11 11.53
C GLY A 111 17.61 -1.92 12.80
N LYS A 112 16.52 -1.16 12.76
CA LYS A 112 15.58 -0.97 13.87
C LYS A 112 14.15 -0.87 13.38
N LEU A 113 13.23 -1.51 14.10
CA LEU A 113 11.80 -1.41 13.83
C LEU A 113 11.03 -1.21 15.12
N ASN A 114 10.41 -0.04 15.27
CA ASN A 114 9.34 0.18 16.25
C ASN A 114 8.02 -0.05 15.51
N TYR A 115 7.57 -1.31 15.46
CA TYR A 115 6.51 -1.75 14.57
C TYR A 115 5.17 -1.11 14.85
N ALA A 116 4.55 -0.58 13.80
CA ALA A 116 3.13 -0.29 13.70
C ALA A 116 2.64 -0.54 12.28
N THR A 117 1.35 -0.60 12.07
CA THR A 117 0.78 -0.59 10.71
C THR A 117 1.08 0.73 10.01
N GLU A 118 1.39 0.65 8.73
CA GLU A 118 1.43 1.83 7.86
C GLU A 118 0.01 2.20 7.48
N ASN A 119 -0.37 3.45 7.75
CA ASN A 119 -1.71 3.93 7.47
C ASN A 119 -1.61 5.08 6.47
N ILE A 120 -2.41 5.03 5.41
CA ILE A 120 -2.41 6.02 4.35
C ILE A 120 -3.81 6.58 4.19
N ILE A 121 -3.93 7.90 4.14
CA ILE A 121 -5.12 8.58 3.66
C ILE A 121 -4.75 9.23 2.35
N GLU A 122 -5.49 8.92 1.30
CA GLU A 122 -5.31 9.45 -0.03
C GLU A 122 -6.55 10.23 -0.45
N THR A 123 -6.37 11.36 -1.08
CA THR A 123 -7.43 12.12 -1.74
C THR A 123 -6.93 12.63 -3.07
N TYR A 124 -7.77 12.53 -4.10
CA TYR A 124 -7.45 13.03 -5.43
C TYR A 124 -8.61 13.78 -6.04
N TYR A 125 -8.28 14.72 -6.93
CA TYR A 125 -9.20 15.39 -7.82
C TYR A 125 -8.76 15.18 -9.26
N ARG A 126 -9.58 14.47 -10.05
CA ARG A 126 -9.40 14.31 -11.49
C ARG A 126 -10.22 15.36 -12.20
N TYR A 127 -9.53 16.31 -12.81
CA TYR A 127 -10.10 17.39 -13.58
C TYR A 127 -10.07 17.03 -15.07
N GLN A 128 -11.23 16.96 -15.72
CA GLN A 128 -11.35 16.79 -17.16
C GLN A 128 -11.16 18.13 -17.84
N LEU A 129 -9.99 18.33 -18.45
CA LEU A 129 -9.63 19.58 -19.11
C LEU A 129 -10.33 19.71 -20.48
N ALA A 130 -10.30 18.63 -21.26
CA ALA A 130 -10.95 18.47 -22.56
C ALA A 130 -11.01 16.98 -22.90
N ASP A 131 -11.83 16.56 -23.85
CA ASP A 131 -11.66 15.25 -24.48
C ASP A 131 -10.45 15.32 -25.42
N PRO A 132 -9.42 14.51 -25.28
CA PRO A 132 -9.22 13.33 -24.41
C PRO A 132 -8.26 13.59 -23.21
N VAL A 133 -8.23 14.77 -22.61
CA VAL A 133 -7.19 15.20 -21.65
C VAL A 133 -7.75 15.36 -20.24
N ALA A 134 -7.14 14.68 -19.26
CA ALA A 134 -7.43 14.90 -17.84
C ALA A 134 -6.15 15.15 -17.02
N VAL A 135 -6.29 15.96 -15.98
CA VAL A 135 -5.25 16.24 -14.98
C VAL A 135 -5.74 15.75 -13.63
N THR A 136 -4.92 15.01 -12.91
CA THR A 136 -5.24 14.57 -11.55
C THR A 136 -4.26 15.20 -10.59
N PHE A 137 -4.77 15.80 -9.52
CA PHE A 137 -4.00 16.21 -8.34
C PHE A 137 -4.27 15.21 -7.24
N ASP A 138 -3.23 14.77 -6.57
CA ASP A 138 -3.28 13.74 -5.55
C ASP A 138 -2.50 14.17 -4.32
N TYR A 139 -3.05 13.88 -3.15
CA TYR A 139 -2.43 14.06 -1.85
C TYR A 139 -2.52 12.79 -1.04
N GLN A 140 -1.40 12.38 -0.46
CA GLN A 140 -1.34 11.25 0.47
C GLN A 140 -0.68 11.69 1.78
N LEU A 141 -1.29 11.30 2.89
CA LEU A 141 -0.69 11.35 4.21
C LEU A 141 -0.35 9.93 4.64
N VAL A 142 0.95 9.64 4.79
CA VAL A 142 1.47 8.34 5.22
C VAL A 142 1.91 8.41 6.67
N VAL A 143 1.26 7.66 7.53
CA VAL A 143 1.60 7.51 8.96
C VAL A 143 2.33 6.19 9.17
N ASN A 144 3.41 6.21 9.95
CA ASN A 144 4.33 5.09 10.19
C ASN A 144 4.90 4.51 8.87
N PRO A 145 5.52 5.33 7.99
CA PRO A 145 6.05 4.84 6.74
C PRO A 145 7.05 3.71 6.98
N ALA A 146 6.98 2.69 6.13
CA ALA A 146 7.74 1.45 6.26
C ALA A 146 7.52 0.75 7.62
N TYR A 147 6.30 0.82 8.14
CA TYR A 147 5.85 0.16 9.39
C TYR A 147 6.58 0.61 10.66
N ASN A 148 7.20 1.79 10.67
CA ASN A 148 8.02 2.25 11.79
C ASN A 148 7.44 3.52 12.41
N GLN A 149 7.00 3.43 13.68
CA GLN A 149 6.48 4.57 14.46
C GLN A 149 7.51 5.68 14.70
N ALA A 150 8.79 5.37 14.57
CA ALA A 150 9.85 6.37 14.70
C ALA A 150 10.00 7.26 13.46
N ARG A 151 9.15 7.05 12.44
CA ARG A 151 9.16 7.75 11.16
C ARG A 151 7.85 8.46 10.87
N GLY A 152 7.92 9.56 10.11
CA GLY A 152 6.79 10.29 9.61
C GLY A 152 6.06 11.14 10.65
N PRO A 153 4.80 11.53 10.38
CA PRO A 153 4.09 11.29 9.11
C PRO A 153 4.74 11.99 7.90
N VAL A 154 4.46 11.48 6.69
CA VAL A 154 4.96 12.04 5.44
C VAL A 154 3.79 12.47 4.57
N SER A 155 3.86 13.69 4.04
CA SER A 155 2.90 14.20 3.04
C SER A 155 3.50 14.07 1.65
N VAL A 156 2.75 13.48 0.73
CA VAL A 156 3.11 13.31 -0.67
C VAL A 156 2.10 14.05 -1.53
N PHE A 157 2.58 14.91 -2.41
CA PHE A 157 1.77 15.58 -3.42
C PHE A 157 2.19 15.08 -4.79
N SER A 158 1.23 14.69 -5.61
CA SER A 158 1.51 14.27 -6.97
C SER A 158 0.55 14.87 -7.99
N GLY A 159 1.01 14.95 -9.24
CA GLY A 159 0.22 15.36 -10.38
C GLY A 159 0.34 14.32 -11.49
N ARG A 160 -0.76 14.02 -12.16
CA ARG A 160 -0.80 13.09 -13.30
C ARG A 160 -1.51 13.75 -14.46
N LEU A 161 -0.89 13.67 -15.64
CA LEU A 161 -1.52 14.02 -16.90
C LEU A 161 -1.91 12.73 -17.63
N HIS A 162 -3.16 12.64 -18.05
CA HIS A 162 -3.72 11.48 -18.72
C HIS A 162 -4.26 11.88 -20.10
N PHE A 163 -3.90 11.10 -21.12
CA PHE A 163 -4.41 11.20 -22.47
C PHE A 163 -5.07 9.88 -22.86
N GLU A 164 -6.29 9.96 -23.42
CA GLU A 164 -7.07 8.80 -23.87
C GLU A 164 -7.50 9.02 -25.33
N PHE A 165 -7.06 8.15 -26.24
CA PHE A 165 -7.28 8.26 -27.68
C PHE A 165 -8.11 7.09 -28.20
#